data_d4114096d53284587adcdba888b32328
#
_entry.id   d4114096d53284587adcdba888b32328
#
_cell.length_a   1.000
_cell.length_b   1.000
_cell.length_c   1.000
_cell.angle_alpha   90.00
_cell.angle_beta   90.00
_cell.angle_gamma   90.00
#
_symmetry.space_group_name_H-M   'P 1'
#
loop_
_entity.id
_entity.type
_entity.pdbx_description
1 polymer ?
#
loop_
_entity_poly.entity_id
_entity_poly.type
_entity_poly.pdbx_seq_one_letter_code
_entity_poly.pdbx_strand_id
1 'polypeptide(L)'
;METKSVEEFLDYFEKVRGRTRRVVDCIPRERIDWTYREGKFTFADLVRHLAATERYMFAENAVRRPSRYPGHGRELAEGYDEVIQFMERMHAESLELFRTLGDDDLQLKCTTPGGAEITVWKWLRSMIEHEAHHRGQIYMMLSLIDVRTPPLYGLTSEDVLERSQR
;
A
#
# COMPACT_ATOMS: atom_id res chain seq x y z
N MET A 1 -14.98 3.06 -11.70
CA MET A 1 -14.79 1.72 -12.31
C MET A 1 -15.19 0.69 -11.27
N GLU A 2 -16.07 -0.19 -11.59
CA GLU A 2 -16.52 -1.30 -10.75
C GLU A 2 -15.62 -2.52 -11.01
N THR A 3 -15.12 -3.15 -9.97
CA THR A 3 -14.36 -4.40 -10.07
C THR A 3 -15.32 -5.57 -10.00
N LYS A 4 -15.33 -6.43 -10.99
CA LYS A 4 -16.27 -7.56 -11.14
C LYS A 4 -15.59 -8.92 -11.03
N SER A 5 -14.27 -8.99 -11.11
CA SER A 5 -13.49 -10.21 -11.02
C SER A 5 -12.41 -10.07 -9.95
N VAL A 6 -12.28 -11.09 -9.11
CA VAL A 6 -11.21 -11.18 -8.10
C VAL A 6 -9.85 -11.30 -8.77
N GLU A 7 -9.75 -12.06 -9.86
CA GLU A 7 -8.51 -12.21 -10.63
C GLU A 7 -8.02 -10.85 -11.18
N GLU A 8 -8.91 -10.09 -11.84
CA GLU A 8 -8.56 -8.74 -12.35
C GLU A 8 -8.15 -7.78 -11.22
N PHE A 9 -8.80 -7.87 -10.06
CA PHE A 9 -8.42 -7.11 -8.89
C PHE A 9 -7.02 -7.48 -8.42
N LEU A 10 -6.71 -8.76 -8.27
CA LEU A 10 -5.41 -9.24 -7.81
C LEU A 10 -4.30 -8.82 -8.77
N ASP A 11 -4.50 -8.99 -10.07
CA ASP A 11 -3.57 -8.55 -11.11
C ASP A 11 -3.29 -7.04 -11.04
N TYR A 12 -4.31 -6.25 -10.81
CA TYR A 12 -4.15 -4.80 -10.68
C TYR A 12 -3.46 -4.43 -9.38
N PHE A 13 -3.83 -5.08 -8.28
CA PHE A 13 -3.23 -4.82 -6.96
C PHE A 13 -1.75 -5.15 -6.94
N GLU A 14 -1.33 -6.29 -7.51
CA GLU A 14 0.09 -6.65 -7.66
C GLU A 14 0.88 -5.60 -8.45
N LYS A 15 0.30 -5.05 -9.52
CA LYS A 15 0.92 -3.95 -10.28
C LYS A 15 1.06 -2.68 -9.45
N VAL A 16 0.07 -2.37 -8.59
CA VAL A 16 0.13 -1.22 -7.68
C VAL A 16 1.18 -1.45 -6.60
N ARG A 17 1.20 -2.63 -5.98
CA ARG A 17 2.21 -3.04 -4.99
C ARG A 17 3.63 -2.99 -5.57
N GLY A 18 3.82 -3.48 -6.78
CA GLY A 18 5.11 -3.41 -7.47
C GLY A 18 5.61 -1.96 -7.68
N ARG A 19 4.70 -1.00 -7.90
CA ARG A 19 5.07 0.42 -7.95
C ARG A 19 5.48 0.95 -6.57
N THR A 20 4.74 0.58 -5.52
CA THR A 20 5.07 0.96 -4.15
C THR A 20 6.40 0.37 -3.73
N ARG A 21 6.66 -0.89 -4.05
CA ARG A 21 7.90 -1.57 -3.74
C ARG A 21 9.10 -0.84 -4.36
N ARG A 22 9.03 -0.44 -5.63
CA ARG A 22 10.12 0.32 -6.26
C ARG A 22 10.44 1.63 -5.55
N VAL A 23 9.45 2.29 -4.94
CA VAL A 23 9.69 3.51 -4.15
C VAL A 23 10.28 3.18 -2.79
N VAL A 24 9.78 2.15 -2.12
CA VAL A 24 10.30 1.67 -0.82
C VAL A 24 11.75 1.21 -0.95
N ASP A 25 12.11 0.54 -2.05
CA ASP A 25 13.50 0.10 -2.32
C ASP A 25 14.50 1.27 -2.49
N CYS A 26 14.01 2.49 -2.71
CA CYS A 26 14.87 3.69 -2.74
C CYS A 26 15.19 4.24 -1.35
N ILE A 27 14.55 3.76 -0.28
CA ILE A 27 14.80 4.24 1.08
C ILE A 27 16.22 3.81 1.49
N PRO A 28 17.12 4.76 1.82
CA PRO A 28 18.44 4.39 2.32
C PRO A 28 18.32 3.64 3.65
N ARG A 29 19.06 2.55 3.80
CA ARG A 29 18.95 1.66 4.99
C ARG A 29 19.15 2.42 6.29
N GLU A 30 20.15 3.30 6.32
CA GLU A 30 20.48 4.14 7.47
C GLU A 30 19.48 5.26 7.74
N ARG A 31 18.53 5.47 6.83
CA ARG A 31 17.48 6.48 6.92
C ARG A 31 16.08 5.90 7.17
N ILE A 32 15.97 4.63 7.45
CA ILE A 32 14.65 3.97 7.62
C ILE A 32 13.79 4.63 8.72
N ASP A 33 14.42 5.16 9.77
CA ASP A 33 13.77 5.89 10.87
C ASP A 33 13.76 7.42 10.67
N TRP A 34 14.14 7.90 9.47
CA TRP A 34 14.13 9.33 9.21
C TRP A 34 12.68 9.84 9.05
N THR A 35 12.44 11.05 9.57
CA THR A 35 11.21 11.82 9.37
C THR A 35 11.54 13.27 9.07
N TYR A 36 10.69 13.94 8.31
CA TYR A 36 10.85 15.35 7.97
C TYR A 36 10.59 16.30 9.16
N ARG A 37 9.94 15.81 10.21
CA ARG A 37 9.60 16.57 11.42
C ARG A 37 9.33 15.60 12.57
N GLU A 38 9.81 15.97 13.77
CA GLU A 38 9.51 15.24 15.00
C GLU A 38 8.00 15.01 15.21
N GLY A 39 7.62 13.83 15.65
CA GLY A 39 6.22 13.40 15.85
C GLY A 39 5.44 13.12 14.57
N LYS A 40 6.10 13.06 13.42
CA LYS A 40 5.54 12.60 12.15
C LYS A 40 6.05 11.22 11.79
N PHE A 41 5.35 10.54 10.88
CA PHE A 41 5.75 9.23 10.41
C PHE A 41 7.18 9.23 9.87
N THR A 42 7.95 8.24 10.29
CA THR A 42 9.20 7.86 9.64
C THR A 42 8.92 7.06 8.37
N PHE A 43 9.95 6.77 7.59
CA PHE A 43 9.79 5.80 6.48
C PHE A 43 9.32 4.44 7.00
N ALA A 44 9.93 3.94 8.09
CA ALA A 44 9.52 2.67 8.69
C ALA A 44 8.05 2.68 9.12
N ASP A 45 7.58 3.77 9.75
CA ASP A 45 6.17 3.90 10.15
C ASP A 45 5.23 3.83 8.96
N LEU A 46 5.55 4.50 7.85
CA LEU A 46 4.75 4.45 6.63
C LEU A 46 4.70 3.06 6.01
N VAL A 47 5.84 2.36 5.95
CA VAL A 47 5.89 1.00 5.40
C VAL A 47 5.12 0.02 6.29
N ARG A 48 5.31 0.09 7.62
CA ARG A 48 4.54 -0.72 8.58
C ARG A 48 3.04 -0.42 8.52
N HIS A 49 2.69 0.87 8.42
CA HIS A 49 1.29 1.29 8.31
C HIS A 49 0.63 0.72 7.05
N LEU A 50 1.27 0.83 5.88
CA LEU A 50 0.77 0.23 4.65
C LEU A 50 0.55 -1.27 4.79
N ALA A 51 1.55 -1.99 5.30
CA ALA A 51 1.50 -3.43 5.47
C ALA A 51 0.42 -3.87 6.48
N ALA A 52 0.38 -3.22 7.64
CA ALA A 52 -0.56 -3.57 8.69
C ALA A 52 -2.02 -3.21 8.35
N THR A 53 -2.27 -2.06 7.71
CA THR A 53 -3.62 -1.69 7.27
C THR A 53 -4.12 -2.61 6.17
N GLU A 54 -3.28 -2.95 5.20
CA GLU A 54 -3.63 -3.91 4.16
C GLU A 54 -4.08 -5.23 4.79
N ARG A 55 -3.22 -5.83 5.61
CA ARG A 55 -3.45 -7.18 6.14
C ARG A 55 -4.54 -7.23 7.21
N TYR A 56 -4.48 -6.34 8.21
CA TYR A 56 -5.31 -6.46 9.43
C TYR A 56 -6.57 -5.59 9.39
N MET A 57 -6.74 -4.78 8.37
CA MET A 57 -7.94 -3.97 8.19
C MET A 57 -8.62 -4.30 6.85
N PHE A 58 -7.99 -3.97 5.73
CA PHE A 58 -8.62 -4.12 4.42
C PHE A 58 -8.93 -5.58 4.07
N ALA A 59 -7.96 -6.49 4.25
CA ALA A 59 -8.15 -7.89 3.93
C ALA A 59 -9.14 -8.57 4.89
N GLU A 60 -9.06 -8.31 6.20
CA GLU A 60 -10.02 -8.85 7.18
C GLU A 60 -11.44 -8.41 6.87
N ASN A 61 -11.65 -7.10 6.63
CA ASN A 61 -12.99 -6.60 6.33
C ASN A 61 -13.53 -7.12 4.99
N ALA A 62 -12.68 -7.27 3.97
CA ALA A 62 -13.10 -7.82 2.68
C ALA A 62 -13.67 -9.25 2.80
N VAL A 63 -13.11 -10.07 3.69
CA VAL A 63 -13.65 -11.40 4.02
C VAL A 63 -14.68 -11.37 5.15
N ARG A 64 -15.26 -10.19 5.43
CA ARG A 64 -16.33 -9.95 6.41
C ARG A 64 -15.94 -10.29 7.86
N ARG A 65 -14.66 -10.12 8.21
CA ARG A 65 -14.15 -10.21 9.58
C ARG A 65 -13.90 -8.80 10.13
N PRO A 66 -13.92 -8.62 11.47
CA PRO A 66 -13.60 -7.32 12.07
C PRO A 66 -12.12 -6.98 11.84
N SER A 67 -11.84 -5.67 11.73
CA SER A 67 -10.47 -5.15 11.69
C SER A 67 -9.71 -5.52 12.98
N ARG A 68 -8.44 -5.89 12.82
CA ARG A 68 -7.50 -6.20 13.91
C ARG A 68 -6.24 -5.34 13.80
N TYR A 69 -6.37 -4.15 13.21
CA TYR A 69 -5.23 -3.26 12.96
C TYR A 69 -4.44 -2.97 14.25
N PRO A 70 -3.15 -3.40 14.33
CA PRO A 70 -2.35 -3.29 15.56
C PRO A 70 -1.62 -1.94 15.69
N GLY A 71 -1.77 -1.02 14.74
CA GLY A 71 -0.95 0.18 14.65
C GLY A 71 0.22 0.01 13.66
N HIS A 72 1.25 0.83 13.82
CA HIS A 72 2.43 0.88 12.94
C HIS A 72 3.74 1.06 13.75
N GLY A 73 3.72 0.69 15.01
CA GLY A 73 4.83 0.87 15.93
C GLY A 73 6.00 -0.09 15.66
N ARG A 74 7.14 0.19 16.31
CA ARG A 74 8.39 -0.58 16.15
C ARG A 74 8.26 -2.04 16.60
N GLU A 75 7.30 -2.33 17.47
CA GLU A 75 6.99 -3.69 17.94
C GLU A 75 6.57 -4.65 16.83
N LEU A 76 6.16 -4.13 15.67
CA LEU A 76 5.80 -4.95 14.50
C LEU A 76 7.03 -5.39 13.69
N ALA A 77 8.02 -4.53 13.57
CA ALA A 77 9.28 -4.76 12.88
C ALA A 77 10.24 -3.60 13.16
N GLU A 78 11.49 -3.86 13.49
CA GLU A 78 12.49 -2.84 13.79
C GLU A 78 13.68 -2.92 12.82
N GLY A 79 14.14 -1.75 12.36
CA GLY A 79 15.20 -1.66 11.38
C GLY A 79 14.76 -2.01 9.95
N TYR A 80 15.64 -1.75 9.00
CA TYR A 80 15.33 -1.84 7.57
C TYR A 80 14.85 -3.24 7.14
N ASP A 81 15.63 -4.26 7.44
CA ASP A 81 15.38 -5.61 6.93
C ASP A 81 14.06 -6.19 7.46
N GLU A 82 13.79 -6.01 8.77
CA GLU A 82 12.55 -6.50 9.36
C GLU A 82 11.33 -5.75 8.82
N VAL A 83 11.44 -4.43 8.60
CA VAL A 83 10.36 -3.62 8.03
C VAL A 83 10.01 -4.07 6.62
N ILE A 84 11.04 -4.35 5.79
CA ILE A 84 10.80 -4.87 4.43
C ILE A 84 10.21 -6.28 4.48
N GLN A 85 10.75 -7.17 5.30
CA GLN A 85 10.21 -8.53 5.47
C GLN A 85 8.77 -8.51 6.00
N PHE A 86 8.46 -7.61 6.91
CA PHE A 86 7.10 -7.42 7.42
C PHE A 86 6.14 -7.03 6.29
N MET A 87 6.52 -6.06 5.45
CA MET A 87 5.72 -5.63 4.30
C MET A 87 5.44 -6.78 3.34
N GLU A 88 6.46 -7.58 2.99
CA GLU A 88 6.33 -8.72 2.10
C GLU A 88 5.41 -9.81 2.68
N ARG A 89 5.63 -10.16 3.94
CA ARG A 89 4.83 -11.17 4.63
C ARG A 89 3.36 -10.76 4.72
N MET A 90 3.08 -9.52 5.12
CA MET A 90 1.71 -9.03 5.24
C MET A 90 0.99 -9.00 3.89
N HIS A 91 1.70 -8.64 2.83
CA HIS A 91 1.17 -8.68 1.48
C HIS A 91 0.83 -10.11 1.03
N ALA A 92 1.73 -11.06 1.24
CA ALA A 92 1.48 -12.47 0.91
C ALA A 92 0.24 -13.02 1.65
N GLU A 93 0.14 -12.76 2.95
CA GLU A 93 -1.03 -13.15 3.75
C GLU A 93 -2.34 -12.47 3.28
N SER A 94 -2.28 -11.23 2.83
CA SER A 94 -3.43 -10.52 2.26
C SER A 94 -3.90 -11.16 0.96
N LEU A 95 -2.97 -11.51 0.07
CA LEU A 95 -3.27 -12.19 -1.18
C LEU A 95 -3.92 -13.57 -0.94
N GLU A 96 -3.46 -14.32 0.07
CA GLU A 96 -4.10 -15.58 0.47
C GLU A 96 -5.57 -15.36 0.85
N LEU A 97 -5.86 -14.32 1.65
CA LEU A 97 -7.23 -13.98 2.03
C LEU A 97 -8.07 -13.55 0.82
N PHE A 98 -7.54 -12.68 -0.03
CA PHE A 98 -8.28 -12.22 -1.22
C PHE A 98 -8.60 -13.37 -2.19
N ARG A 99 -7.72 -14.35 -2.32
CA ARG A 99 -7.96 -15.56 -3.13
C ARG A 99 -9.10 -16.44 -2.62
N THR A 100 -9.53 -16.26 -1.38
CA THR A 100 -10.73 -16.96 -0.85
C THR A 100 -12.05 -16.33 -1.29
N LEU A 101 -12.02 -15.12 -1.87
CA LEU A 101 -13.22 -14.44 -2.38
C LEU A 101 -13.62 -15.02 -3.73
N GLY A 102 -14.93 -15.20 -3.92
CA GLY A 102 -15.51 -15.37 -5.25
C GLY A 102 -15.91 -14.02 -5.87
N ASP A 103 -16.15 -14.00 -7.18
CA ASP A 103 -16.54 -12.76 -7.88
C ASP A 103 -17.83 -12.16 -7.31
N ASP A 104 -18.78 -13.00 -6.90
CA ASP A 104 -20.02 -12.54 -6.26
C ASP A 104 -19.78 -11.87 -4.91
N ASP A 105 -18.74 -12.26 -4.16
CA ASP A 105 -18.39 -11.63 -2.89
C ASP A 105 -18.05 -10.15 -3.06
N LEU A 106 -17.52 -9.75 -4.21
CA LEU A 106 -17.20 -8.36 -4.52
C LEU A 106 -18.42 -7.44 -4.45
N GLN A 107 -19.61 -7.96 -4.68
CA GLN A 107 -20.88 -7.21 -4.63
C GLN A 107 -21.53 -7.20 -3.24
N LEU A 108 -21.07 -8.04 -2.33
CA LEU A 108 -21.58 -8.09 -0.96
C LEU A 108 -21.11 -6.89 -0.14
N LYS A 109 -21.73 -6.70 1.02
CA LYS A 109 -21.32 -5.68 1.99
C LYS A 109 -20.29 -6.23 2.98
N CYS A 110 -19.34 -5.37 3.34
CA CYS A 110 -18.48 -5.55 4.51
C CYS A 110 -18.60 -4.33 5.42
N THR A 111 -18.23 -4.49 6.68
CA THR A 111 -18.30 -3.42 7.68
C THR A 111 -16.91 -2.78 7.83
N THR A 112 -16.84 -1.46 7.65
CA THR A 112 -15.60 -0.70 7.88
C THR A 112 -15.29 -0.60 9.38
N PRO A 113 -14.04 -0.25 9.77
CA PRO A 113 -13.70 -0.01 11.19
C PRO A 113 -14.58 1.06 11.87
N GLY A 114 -15.12 2.00 11.11
CA GLY A 114 -16.04 3.03 11.59
C GLY A 114 -17.50 2.58 11.70
N GLY A 115 -17.79 1.29 11.43
CA GLY A 115 -19.15 0.72 11.51
C GLY A 115 -20.04 0.97 10.28
N ALA A 116 -19.54 1.66 9.25
CA ALA A 116 -20.28 1.86 8.01
C ALA A 116 -20.24 0.62 7.11
N GLU A 117 -21.34 0.33 6.43
CA GLU A 117 -21.37 -0.72 5.43
C GLU A 117 -20.93 -0.20 4.05
N ILE A 118 -20.03 -0.91 3.42
CA ILE A 118 -19.52 -0.60 2.08
C ILE A 118 -19.49 -1.88 1.24
N THR A 119 -19.68 -1.76 -0.07
CA THR A 119 -19.51 -2.90 -0.98
C THR A 119 -18.04 -3.31 -1.04
N VAL A 120 -17.74 -4.62 -0.99
CA VAL A 120 -16.38 -5.15 -0.93
C VAL A 120 -15.49 -4.57 -2.03
N TRP A 121 -15.95 -4.52 -3.30
CA TRP A 121 -15.13 -3.93 -4.37
C TRP A 121 -14.81 -2.44 -4.14
N LYS A 122 -15.71 -1.66 -3.51
CA LYS A 122 -15.43 -0.26 -3.14
C LYS A 122 -14.39 -0.19 -2.03
N TRP A 123 -14.47 -1.11 -1.08
CA TRP A 123 -13.50 -1.22 0.01
C TRP A 123 -12.11 -1.56 -0.50
N LEU A 124 -12.00 -2.53 -1.41
CA LEU A 124 -10.74 -2.89 -2.07
C LEU A 124 -10.18 -1.74 -2.93
N ARG A 125 -11.04 -0.98 -3.61
CA ARG A 125 -10.61 0.25 -4.31
C ARG A 125 -10.05 1.28 -3.33
N SER A 126 -10.70 1.49 -2.18
CA SER A 126 -10.19 2.40 -1.14
C SER A 126 -8.82 1.97 -0.62
N MET A 127 -8.54 0.67 -0.54
CA MET A 127 -7.20 0.15 -0.22
C MET A 127 -6.16 0.59 -1.26
N ILE A 128 -6.49 0.49 -2.55
CA ILE A 128 -5.60 0.94 -3.63
C ILE A 128 -5.32 2.45 -3.55
N GLU A 129 -6.37 3.24 -3.28
CA GLU A 129 -6.25 4.69 -3.12
C GLU A 129 -5.40 5.04 -1.89
N HIS A 130 -5.59 4.34 -0.76
CA HIS A 130 -4.78 4.48 0.46
C HIS A 130 -3.30 4.15 0.20
N GLU A 131 -3.01 3.08 -0.54
CA GLU A 131 -1.64 2.74 -0.90
C GLU A 131 -1.00 3.80 -1.79
N ALA A 132 -1.73 4.30 -2.79
CA ALA A 132 -1.24 5.37 -3.65
C ALA A 132 -0.94 6.67 -2.86
N HIS A 133 -1.79 7.00 -1.87
CA HIS A 133 -1.61 8.15 -0.98
C HIS A 133 -0.31 8.05 -0.20
N HIS A 134 -0.08 6.95 0.52
CA HIS A 134 1.13 6.79 1.34
C HIS A 134 2.40 6.57 0.51
N ARG A 135 2.30 5.93 -0.64
CA ARG A 135 3.41 5.89 -1.62
C ARG A 135 3.84 7.29 -2.04
N GLY A 136 2.86 8.20 -2.28
CA GLY A 136 3.15 9.60 -2.57
C GLY A 136 3.87 10.32 -1.43
N GLN A 137 3.54 10.00 -0.17
CA GLN A 137 4.25 10.53 0.99
C GLN A 137 5.69 10.03 1.06
N ILE A 138 5.94 8.73 0.87
CA ILE A 138 7.29 8.16 0.81
C ILE A 138 8.09 8.83 -0.33
N TYR A 139 7.48 9.00 -1.49
CA TYR A 139 8.10 9.65 -2.65
C TYR A 139 8.55 11.08 -2.32
N MET A 140 7.67 11.87 -1.69
CA MET A 140 8.00 13.22 -1.24
C MET A 140 9.11 13.23 -0.20
N MET A 141 9.06 12.32 0.79
CA MET A 141 10.10 12.23 1.83
C MET A 141 11.46 11.88 1.23
N LEU A 142 11.53 10.99 0.24
CA LEU A 142 12.76 10.69 -0.51
C LEU A 142 13.32 11.93 -1.21
N SER A 143 12.44 12.72 -1.83
CA SER A 143 12.85 13.98 -2.47
C SER A 143 13.42 15.00 -1.47
N LEU A 144 12.91 15.03 -0.22
CA LEU A 144 13.43 15.91 0.84
C LEU A 144 14.83 15.54 1.33
N ILE A 145 15.29 14.34 1.05
CA ILE A 145 16.63 13.85 1.37
C ILE A 145 17.49 13.62 0.11
N ASP A 146 17.12 14.27 -0.99
CA ASP A 146 17.81 14.23 -2.28
C ASP A 146 17.98 12.81 -2.87
N VAL A 147 17.09 11.88 -2.56
CA VAL A 147 17.07 10.55 -3.15
C VAL A 147 16.23 10.55 -4.42
N ARG A 148 16.88 10.21 -5.54
CA ARG A 148 16.19 10.06 -6.83
C ARG A 148 15.30 8.84 -6.85
N THR A 149 14.03 9.02 -7.19
CA THR A 149 13.05 7.94 -7.34
C THR A 149 12.85 7.58 -8.81
N PRO A 150 12.55 6.30 -9.13
CA PRO A 150 12.27 5.90 -10.50
C PRO A 150 10.90 6.44 -10.98
N PRO A 151 10.72 6.66 -12.28
CA PRO A 151 9.41 7.02 -12.83
C PRO A 151 8.43 5.86 -12.62
N LEU A 152 7.31 6.11 -11.94
CA LEU A 152 6.33 5.07 -11.57
C LEU A 152 5.58 4.49 -12.76
N TYR A 153 5.42 5.29 -13.81
CA TYR A 153 4.66 4.94 -15.02
C TYR A 153 5.54 4.80 -16.27
N GLY A 154 6.84 4.66 -16.07
CA GLY A 154 7.81 4.38 -17.12
C GLY A 154 8.46 5.60 -17.77
N LEU A 155 7.90 6.80 -17.60
CA LEU A 155 8.44 8.06 -18.14
C LEU A 155 8.50 9.13 -17.05
N THR A 156 9.51 10.01 -17.13
CA THR A 156 9.55 11.26 -16.37
C THR A 156 8.72 12.34 -17.08
N SER A 157 8.47 13.46 -16.41
CA SER A 157 7.80 14.62 -17.05
C SER A 157 8.60 15.15 -18.23
N GLU A 158 9.91 15.15 -18.13
CA GLU A 158 10.84 15.58 -19.19
C GLU A 158 10.76 14.65 -20.39
N ASP A 159 10.75 13.32 -20.16
CA ASP A 159 10.56 12.33 -21.24
C ASP A 159 9.22 12.52 -21.96
N VAL A 160 8.15 12.77 -21.19
CA VAL A 160 6.81 13.03 -21.76
C VAL A 160 6.84 14.31 -22.60
N LEU A 161 7.44 15.39 -22.10
CA LEU A 161 7.55 16.66 -22.82
C LEU A 161 8.29 16.47 -24.15
N GLU A 162 9.46 15.83 -24.12
CA GLU A 162 10.24 15.57 -25.34
C GLU A 162 9.48 14.75 -26.39
N ARG A 163 8.79 13.71 -25.95
CA ARG A 163 8.01 12.83 -26.86
C ARG A 163 6.73 13.49 -27.40
N SER A 164 6.17 14.44 -26.65
CA SER A 164 4.96 15.15 -27.05
C SER A 164 5.22 16.28 -28.07
N GLN A 165 6.49 16.68 -28.26
CA GLN A 165 6.90 17.72 -29.23
C GLN A 165 7.33 17.13 -30.58
N ARG A 166 7.30 15.82 -30.73
CA ARG A 166 7.58 15.09 -31.98
C ARG A 166 6.29 14.76 -32.72
#